data_ed26d368c7028263daf4586c7a886c7c
#
_entry.id   ed26d368c7028263daf4586c7a886c7c
#
_cell.length_a   1.000
_cell.length_b   1.000
_cell.length_c   1.000
_cell.angle_alpha   90.00
_cell.angle_beta   90.00
_cell.angle_gamma   90.00
#
_symmetry.space_group_name_H-M   'P 1'
#
loop_
_entity.id
_entity.type
_entity.pdbx_description
1 polymer ?
#
loop_
_entity_poly.entity_id
_entity_poly.type
_entity_poly.pdbx_seq_one_letter_code
_entity_poly.pdbx_strand_id
1 'polypeptide(L)'
;GAEKQEIIERREDVEQFLADNAKHWDYVENGLIEGFGIEPQVRVYIPESDAGHELRARIDEKLAWLAAQDFGFDIGTLKTSETRVNNEDWATNWKKYFKPIEIGDKLVVCPEWERENLENSGRTVLYIDPGMVFGSGSHETTSLCLGFLSEVIHGGERVLDAGCGSGILSIGALLFGAKSALGVDIDAAAEHVAMRNASFNGIGQDRLTILTGDVIEDEETQRAVGEGYDVLCSNIIANVVIALGAQAPRLVKKGG
;
A
#
# COMPACT_ATOMS: atom_id res chain seq x y z
N GLY A 1 -15.57 -20.10 6.02
CA GLY A 1 -14.66 -19.65 7.06
C GLY A 1 -14.90 -18.19 7.38
N ALA A 2 -14.16 -17.63 8.34
CA ALA A 2 -14.19 -16.21 8.62
C ALA A 2 -13.65 -15.44 7.39
N GLU A 3 -14.24 -14.29 7.08
CA GLU A 3 -13.82 -13.45 5.95
C GLU A 3 -12.44 -12.84 6.21
N LYS A 4 -12.15 -12.50 7.46
CA LYS A 4 -10.88 -11.95 7.91
C LYS A 4 -10.59 -12.37 9.34
N GLN A 5 -9.32 -12.54 9.69
CA GLN A 5 -8.87 -12.74 11.07
C GLN A 5 -7.66 -11.85 11.35
N GLU A 6 -7.60 -11.33 12.57
CA GLU A 6 -6.51 -10.50 13.06
C GLU A 6 -6.04 -11.04 14.41
N ILE A 7 -4.72 -11.12 14.60
CA ILE A 7 -4.09 -11.44 15.89
C ILE A 7 -3.53 -10.13 16.43
N ILE A 8 -3.93 -9.77 17.64
CA ILE A 8 -3.46 -8.59 18.35
C ILE A 8 -2.63 -9.09 19.53
N GLU A 9 -1.34 -8.86 19.48
CA GLU A 9 -0.40 -9.24 20.51
C GLU A 9 -0.38 -8.24 21.67
N ARG A 10 0.16 -8.63 22.84
CA ARG A 10 0.35 -7.68 23.92
C ARG A 10 1.44 -6.68 23.57
N ARG A 11 1.20 -5.44 23.94
CA ARG A 11 2.17 -4.37 23.73
C ARG A 11 3.54 -4.68 24.33
N GLU A 12 3.58 -5.19 25.56
CA GLU A 12 4.82 -5.54 26.25
C GLU A 12 5.62 -6.62 25.51
N ASP A 13 4.95 -7.63 24.95
CA ASP A 13 5.62 -8.71 24.21
C ASP A 13 6.21 -8.19 22.90
N VAL A 14 5.54 -7.27 22.24
CA VAL A 14 6.03 -6.62 21.03
C VAL A 14 7.19 -5.68 21.32
N GLU A 15 7.11 -4.86 22.38
CA GLU A 15 8.21 -4.00 22.83
C GLU A 15 9.46 -4.81 23.17
N GLN A 16 9.29 -5.93 23.85
CA GLN A 16 10.40 -6.84 24.19
C GLN A 16 10.99 -7.49 22.94
N PHE A 17 10.14 -7.99 22.03
CA PHE A 17 10.60 -8.57 20.77
C PHE A 17 11.40 -7.57 19.94
N LEU A 18 10.93 -6.33 19.82
CA LEU A 18 11.62 -5.26 19.09
C LEU A 18 12.96 -4.92 19.76
N ALA A 19 13.01 -4.86 21.09
CA ALA A 19 14.23 -4.60 21.84
C ALA A 19 15.28 -5.71 21.64
N ASP A 20 14.86 -6.98 21.72
CA ASP A 20 15.72 -8.15 21.57
C ASP A 20 16.26 -8.29 20.12
N ASN A 21 15.53 -7.79 19.16
CA ASN A 21 15.85 -7.85 17.73
C ASN A 21 16.26 -6.49 17.12
N ALA A 22 16.61 -5.51 17.93
CA ALA A 22 16.96 -4.14 17.50
C ALA A 22 18.04 -4.07 16.39
N LYS A 23 18.88 -5.10 16.27
CA LYS A 23 19.91 -5.22 15.22
C LYS A 23 19.35 -5.50 13.82
N HIS A 24 18.09 -5.92 13.72
CA HIS A 24 17.43 -6.32 12.48
C HIS A 24 16.40 -5.30 11.99
N TRP A 25 16.17 -4.22 12.76
CA TRP A 25 15.20 -3.19 12.47
C TRP A 25 15.89 -1.83 12.46
N ASP A 26 15.99 -1.22 11.29
CA ASP A 26 16.55 0.13 11.15
C ASP A 26 15.55 1.22 11.58
N TYR A 27 14.25 0.88 11.61
CA TYR A 27 13.18 1.80 11.98
C TYR A 27 11.92 1.03 12.45
N VAL A 28 11.29 1.54 13.49
CA VAL A 28 9.95 1.13 13.96
C VAL A 28 9.06 2.37 13.93
N GLU A 29 7.97 2.31 13.18
CA GLU A 29 7.04 3.43 13.02
C GLU A 29 6.48 3.88 14.37
N ASN A 30 6.57 5.20 14.65
CA ASN A 30 5.96 5.80 15.82
C ASN A 30 4.44 5.61 15.76
N GLY A 31 3.87 4.89 16.71
CA GLY A 31 2.45 4.54 16.73
C GLY A 31 2.16 3.06 16.43
N LEU A 32 3.10 2.30 15.88
CA LEU A 32 2.92 0.85 15.71
C LEU A 32 2.54 0.18 17.02
N ILE A 33 3.23 0.55 18.11
CA ILE A 33 3.05 -0.02 19.45
C ILE A 33 1.73 0.43 20.10
N GLU A 34 1.20 1.58 19.71
CA GLU A 34 -0.07 2.11 20.26
C GLU A 34 -1.29 1.28 19.84
N GLY A 35 -1.18 0.53 18.74
CA GLY A 35 -2.23 -0.35 18.23
C GLY A 35 -2.37 -1.68 18.99
N PHE A 36 -1.38 -2.06 19.82
CA PHE A 36 -1.39 -3.32 20.57
C PHE A 36 -2.14 -3.20 21.88
N GLY A 37 -2.93 -4.24 22.22
CA GLY A 37 -3.73 -4.29 23.43
C GLY A 37 -2.91 -4.65 24.69
N ILE A 38 -3.56 -4.53 25.85
CA ILE A 38 -2.99 -4.99 27.15
C ILE A 38 -2.98 -6.52 27.22
N GLU A 39 -3.96 -7.17 26.59
CA GLU A 39 -4.10 -8.62 26.52
C GLU A 39 -4.10 -9.09 25.06
N PRO A 40 -3.49 -10.25 24.74
CA PRO A 40 -3.52 -10.78 23.39
C PRO A 40 -4.95 -11.14 23.01
N GLN A 41 -5.34 -10.80 21.79
CA GLN A 41 -6.69 -11.00 21.26
C GLN A 41 -6.64 -11.61 19.87
N VAL A 42 -7.62 -12.45 19.57
CA VAL A 42 -7.90 -12.90 18.21
C VAL A 42 -9.24 -12.30 17.79
N ARG A 43 -9.22 -11.46 16.75
CA ARG A 43 -10.41 -10.85 16.19
C ARG A 43 -10.78 -11.56 14.89
N VAL A 44 -12.04 -11.98 14.79
CA VAL A 44 -12.57 -12.63 13.59
C VAL A 44 -13.80 -11.86 13.10
N TYR A 45 -13.93 -11.71 11.78
CA TYR A 45 -15.06 -11.07 11.14
C TYR A 45 -15.95 -12.15 10.57
N ILE A 46 -17.22 -12.13 10.96
CA ILE A 46 -18.24 -13.14 10.62
C ILE A 46 -19.40 -12.41 9.95
N PRO A 47 -19.79 -12.79 8.72
CA PRO A 47 -20.92 -12.16 8.05
C PRO A 47 -22.24 -12.42 8.79
N GLU A 48 -23.16 -11.47 8.76
CA GLU A 48 -24.50 -11.62 9.32
C GLU A 48 -25.39 -12.44 8.35
N SER A 49 -25.19 -13.75 8.36
CA SER A 49 -25.86 -14.73 7.51
C SER A 49 -26.03 -16.04 8.24
N ASP A 50 -26.86 -16.95 7.72
CA ASP A 50 -27.04 -18.29 8.29
C ASP A 50 -25.70 -19.02 8.42
N ALA A 51 -24.85 -18.96 7.40
CA ALA A 51 -23.50 -19.52 7.43
C ALA A 51 -22.61 -18.88 8.50
N GLY A 52 -22.78 -17.57 8.74
CA GLY A 52 -22.08 -16.85 9.80
C GLY A 52 -22.55 -17.28 11.19
N HIS A 53 -23.83 -17.48 11.39
CA HIS A 53 -24.38 -18.00 12.64
C HIS A 53 -23.87 -19.42 12.94
N GLU A 54 -23.83 -20.31 11.93
CA GLU A 54 -23.25 -21.64 12.06
C GLU A 54 -21.76 -21.60 12.42
N LEU A 55 -20.99 -20.71 11.77
CA LEU A 55 -19.57 -20.51 12.07
C LEU A 55 -19.37 -20.03 13.50
N ARG A 56 -20.21 -19.08 13.95
CA ARG A 56 -20.21 -18.60 15.33
C ARG A 56 -20.42 -19.72 16.33
N ALA A 57 -21.47 -20.52 16.15
CA ALA A 57 -21.77 -21.66 17.02
C ALA A 57 -20.60 -22.65 17.10
N ARG A 58 -19.92 -22.92 15.98
CA ARG A 58 -18.73 -23.78 15.94
C ARG A 58 -17.54 -23.18 16.68
N ILE A 59 -17.36 -21.86 16.65
CA ILE A 59 -16.31 -21.17 17.40
C ILE A 59 -16.59 -21.32 18.90
N ASP A 60 -17.82 -21.03 19.33
CA ASP A 60 -18.22 -21.14 20.74
C ASP A 60 -18.06 -22.59 21.27
N GLU A 61 -18.44 -23.60 20.48
CA GLU A 61 -18.21 -25.02 20.81
C GLU A 61 -16.72 -25.33 20.96
N LYS A 62 -15.86 -24.82 20.07
CA LYS A 62 -14.42 -25.04 20.13
C LYS A 62 -13.76 -24.33 21.31
N LEU A 63 -14.19 -23.13 21.65
CA LEU A 63 -13.71 -22.40 22.82
C LEU A 63 -14.10 -23.12 24.12
N ALA A 64 -15.35 -23.63 24.21
CA ALA A 64 -15.79 -24.44 25.33
C ALA A 64 -14.97 -25.74 25.47
N TRP A 65 -14.66 -26.38 24.33
CA TRP A 65 -13.80 -27.57 24.34
C TRP A 65 -12.39 -27.23 24.81
N LEU A 66 -11.77 -26.14 24.31
CA LEU A 66 -10.45 -25.67 24.73
C LEU A 66 -10.42 -25.39 26.24
N ALA A 67 -11.44 -24.70 26.76
CA ALA A 67 -11.55 -24.38 28.18
C ALA A 67 -11.61 -25.62 29.10
N ALA A 68 -12.08 -26.76 28.55
CA ALA A 68 -12.17 -28.02 29.29
C ALA A 68 -10.90 -28.88 29.23
N GLN A 69 -9.88 -28.48 28.44
CA GLN A 69 -8.63 -29.23 28.33
C GLN A 69 -7.58 -28.72 29.35
N ASP A 70 -6.72 -29.62 29.80
CA ASP A 70 -5.51 -29.28 30.55
C ASP A 70 -4.31 -29.32 29.57
N PHE A 71 -3.78 -28.16 29.25
CA PHE A 71 -2.62 -28.00 28.35
C PHE A 71 -1.30 -27.92 29.10
N GLY A 72 -1.31 -27.89 30.44
CA GLY A 72 -0.10 -27.72 31.25
C GLY A 72 0.50 -26.30 31.19
N PHE A 73 -0.17 -25.37 30.50
CA PHE A 73 0.16 -23.94 30.43
C PHE A 73 -1.10 -23.09 30.32
N ASP A 74 -1.01 -21.82 30.68
CA ASP A 74 -2.14 -20.87 30.59
C ASP A 74 -2.46 -20.53 29.15
N ILE A 75 -3.70 -20.82 28.72
CA ILE A 75 -4.23 -20.50 27.39
C ILE A 75 -5.06 -19.20 27.38
N GLY A 76 -5.01 -18.44 28.47
CA GLY A 76 -5.74 -17.20 28.64
C GLY A 76 -7.21 -17.39 29.02
N THR A 77 -7.94 -16.29 29.03
CA THR A 77 -9.31 -16.26 29.55
C THR A 77 -10.37 -16.90 28.63
N LEU A 78 -10.06 -17.06 27.35
CA LEU A 78 -10.98 -17.50 26.28
C LEU A 78 -12.33 -16.73 26.25
N LYS A 79 -12.36 -15.53 26.85
CA LYS A 79 -13.55 -14.69 26.84
C LYS A 79 -13.79 -14.13 25.44
N THR A 80 -15.04 -14.15 25.02
CA THR A 80 -15.47 -13.54 23.77
C THR A 80 -16.23 -12.25 24.04
N SER A 81 -16.02 -11.28 23.17
CA SER A 81 -16.84 -10.07 23.07
C SER A 81 -17.31 -9.93 21.62
N GLU A 82 -18.47 -9.35 21.43
CA GLU A 82 -19.07 -9.16 20.12
C GLU A 82 -19.34 -7.69 19.89
N THR A 83 -18.94 -7.21 18.71
CA THR A 83 -19.25 -5.86 18.27
C THR A 83 -19.79 -5.95 16.87
N ARG A 84 -20.97 -5.38 16.62
CA ARG A 84 -21.49 -5.25 15.26
C ARG A 84 -20.71 -4.13 14.55
N VAL A 85 -20.20 -4.46 13.37
CA VAL A 85 -19.56 -3.52 12.48
C VAL A 85 -20.44 -3.40 11.24
N ASN A 86 -21.01 -2.23 10.99
CA ASN A 86 -21.72 -1.98 9.74
C ASN A 86 -20.72 -1.95 8.59
N ASN A 87 -21.04 -2.60 7.47
CA ASN A 87 -20.21 -2.57 6.26
C ASN A 87 -19.97 -1.13 5.77
N GLU A 88 -20.94 -0.24 5.92
CA GLU A 88 -20.79 1.18 5.58
C GLU A 88 -19.81 1.91 6.50
N ASP A 89 -19.83 1.62 7.78
CA ASP A 89 -18.89 2.19 8.75
C ASP A 89 -17.47 1.63 8.54
N TRP A 90 -17.37 0.37 8.19
CA TRP A 90 -16.06 -0.25 7.91
C TRP A 90 -15.48 0.24 6.59
N ALA A 91 -16.29 0.35 5.54
CA ALA A 91 -15.86 0.85 4.24
C ALA A 91 -15.40 2.31 4.26
N THR A 92 -15.81 3.09 5.26
CA THR A 92 -15.49 4.53 5.36
C THR A 92 -14.57 4.88 6.55
N ASN A 93 -14.54 4.07 7.62
CA ASN A 93 -13.77 4.40 8.81
C ASN A 93 -12.26 4.45 8.57
N TRP A 94 -11.72 3.59 7.71
CA TRP A 94 -10.31 3.61 7.34
C TRP A 94 -9.90 4.94 6.66
N LYS A 95 -10.81 5.60 5.94
CA LYS A 95 -10.57 6.89 5.31
C LYS A 95 -10.18 7.99 6.29
N LYS A 96 -10.65 7.91 7.54
CA LYS A 96 -10.34 8.88 8.59
C LYS A 96 -8.87 8.89 8.99
N TYR A 97 -8.16 7.78 8.75
CA TYR A 97 -6.75 7.63 9.09
C TYR A 97 -5.82 8.11 7.96
N PHE A 98 -6.34 8.29 6.75
CA PHE A 98 -5.58 8.85 5.65
C PHE A 98 -5.74 10.36 5.62
N LYS A 99 -4.65 11.05 5.92
CA LYS A 99 -4.55 12.51 5.91
C LYS A 99 -3.60 12.95 4.81
N PRO A 100 -3.70 14.20 4.33
CA PRO A 100 -2.71 14.76 3.42
C PRO A 100 -1.29 14.65 3.99
N ILE A 101 -0.34 14.21 3.16
CA ILE A 101 1.06 14.00 3.51
C ILE A 101 1.91 14.95 2.68
N GLU A 102 2.72 15.76 3.34
CA GLU A 102 3.67 16.67 2.69
C GLU A 102 4.95 15.90 2.32
N ILE A 103 5.37 16.04 1.07
CA ILE A 103 6.61 15.44 0.56
C ILE A 103 7.54 16.56 0.13
N GLY A 104 8.52 16.83 0.96
CA GLY A 104 9.40 17.98 0.79
C GLY A 104 8.60 19.29 0.69
N ASP A 105 9.17 20.24 -0.05
CA ASP A 105 8.55 21.56 -0.24
C ASP A 105 7.68 21.66 -1.49
N LYS A 106 7.64 20.61 -2.32
CA LYS A 106 7.06 20.68 -3.68
C LYS A 106 5.73 19.95 -3.82
N LEU A 107 5.45 18.91 -3.03
CA LEU A 107 4.31 18.02 -3.23
C LEU A 107 3.50 17.81 -1.95
N VAL A 108 2.20 17.66 -2.12
CA VAL A 108 1.28 17.11 -1.11
C VAL A 108 0.58 15.93 -1.75
N VAL A 109 0.65 14.76 -1.14
CA VAL A 109 -0.21 13.61 -1.48
C VAL A 109 -1.47 13.72 -0.64
N CYS A 110 -2.61 13.86 -1.30
CA CYS A 110 -3.89 14.10 -0.66
C CYS A 110 -4.90 13.00 -1.06
N PRO A 111 -5.55 12.34 -0.10
CA PRO A 111 -6.68 11.49 -0.41
C PRO A 111 -7.76 12.29 -1.16
N GLU A 112 -8.38 11.67 -2.17
CA GLU A 112 -9.35 12.35 -3.04
C GLU A 112 -10.52 12.95 -2.24
N TRP A 113 -10.97 12.28 -1.20
CA TRP A 113 -12.07 12.75 -0.32
C TRP A 113 -11.69 13.90 0.63
N GLU A 114 -10.39 14.22 0.78
CA GLU A 114 -9.92 15.39 1.56
C GLU A 114 -9.69 16.62 0.68
N ARG A 115 -9.99 16.55 -0.61
CA ARG A 115 -9.76 17.63 -1.60
C ARG A 115 -10.35 18.98 -1.16
N GLU A 116 -11.58 18.97 -0.66
CA GLU A 116 -12.28 20.19 -0.23
C GLU A 116 -11.74 20.77 1.10
N ASN A 117 -11.07 19.92 1.89
CA ASN A 117 -10.52 20.31 3.19
C ASN A 117 -9.05 20.75 3.09
N LEU A 118 -8.43 20.61 1.93
CA LEU A 118 -7.01 20.90 1.76
C LEU A 118 -6.78 22.40 1.66
N GLU A 119 -6.01 22.96 2.60
CA GLU A 119 -5.55 24.34 2.52
C GLU A 119 -4.54 24.50 1.37
N ASN A 120 -4.64 25.63 0.65
CA ASN A 120 -3.72 25.91 -0.45
C ASN A 120 -2.31 26.22 0.09
N SER A 121 -1.43 25.26 -0.02
CA SER A 121 -0.03 25.37 0.44
C SER A 121 0.93 25.95 -0.63
N GLY A 122 0.44 26.23 -1.84
CA GLY A 122 1.28 26.62 -2.99
C GLY A 122 2.10 25.45 -3.57
N ARG A 123 1.94 24.24 -3.05
CA ARG A 123 2.60 23.00 -3.53
C ARG A 123 1.76 22.33 -4.62
N THR A 124 2.40 21.51 -5.43
CA THR A 124 1.69 20.57 -6.31
C THR A 124 0.90 19.58 -5.45
N VAL A 125 -0.35 19.31 -5.82
CA VAL A 125 -1.18 18.34 -5.08
C VAL A 125 -1.40 17.12 -5.97
N LEU A 126 -1.09 15.94 -5.42
CA LEU A 126 -1.37 14.65 -6.02
C LEU A 126 -2.55 14.03 -5.28
N TYR A 127 -3.68 13.93 -5.96
CA TYR A 127 -4.88 13.28 -5.42
C TYR A 127 -4.86 11.78 -5.69
N ILE A 128 -5.15 10.99 -4.66
CA ILE A 128 -5.15 9.53 -4.75
C ILE A 128 -6.31 8.92 -3.96
N ASP A 129 -6.89 7.85 -4.48
CA ASP A 129 -7.65 6.90 -3.67
C ASP A 129 -6.69 5.75 -3.30
N PRO A 130 -6.22 5.70 -2.05
CA PRO A 130 -5.28 4.66 -1.64
C PRO A 130 -5.84 3.24 -1.77
N GLY A 131 -7.18 3.07 -1.77
CA GLY A 131 -7.85 1.81 -2.04
C GLY A 131 -7.27 0.60 -1.30
N MET A 132 -7.42 -0.59 -1.93
CA MET A 132 -6.83 -1.85 -1.44
C MET A 132 -5.52 -2.23 -2.15
N VAL A 133 -5.00 -1.39 -3.03
CA VAL A 133 -3.75 -1.61 -3.79
C VAL A 133 -2.61 -0.87 -3.10
N PHE A 134 -1.42 -1.47 -3.11
CA PHE A 134 -0.20 -0.88 -2.55
C PHE A 134 0.12 0.48 -3.21
N GLY A 135 0.62 1.44 -2.42
CA GLY A 135 1.01 2.76 -2.94
C GLY A 135 0.07 3.89 -2.51
N SER A 136 -0.34 3.90 -1.22
CA SER A 136 -1.17 4.97 -0.64
C SER A 136 -0.43 6.30 -0.43
N GLY A 137 0.88 6.34 -0.67
CA GLY A 137 1.73 7.50 -0.35
C GLY A 137 2.15 7.60 1.12
N SER A 138 1.53 6.82 2.02
CA SER A 138 1.85 6.83 3.45
C SER A 138 3.12 6.08 3.81
N HIS A 139 3.64 5.24 2.91
CA HIS A 139 4.88 4.50 3.13
C HIS A 139 6.09 5.39 2.85
N GLU A 140 7.08 5.39 3.73
CA GLU A 140 8.28 6.23 3.62
C GLU A 140 9.02 6.06 2.29
N THR A 141 9.10 4.82 1.76
CA THR A 141 9.73 4.55 0.47
C THR A 141 9.01 5.25 -0.68
N THR A 142 7.68 5.35 -0.66
CA THR A 142 6.91 6.08 -1.66
C THR A 142 7.22 7.58 -1.58
N SER A 143 7.29 8.13 -0.36
CA SER A 143 7.66 9.53 -0.12
C SER A 143 9.06 9.85 -0.62
N LEU A 144 10.02 8.94 -0.38
CA LEU A 144 11.39 9.07 -0.88
C LEU A 144 11.44 9.04 -2.41
N CYS A 145 10.76 8.09 -3.06
CA CYS A 145 10.70 8.01 -4.52
C CYS A 145 10.09 9.27 -5.13
N LEU A 146 8.98 9.77 -4.57
CA LEU A 146 8.37 11.02 -5.03
C LEU A 146 9.28 12.22 -4.82
N GLY A 147 10.02 12.27 -3.69
CA GLY A 147 11.04 13.28 -3.43
C GLY A 147 12.11 13.27 -4.51
N PHE A 148 12.69 12.12 -4.83
CA PHE A 148 13.69 11.99 -5.91
C PHE A 148 13.11 12.35 -7.28
N LEU A 149 11.89 11.91 -7.60
CA LEU A 149 11.23 12.30 -8.85
C LEU A 149 11.10 13.82 -8.97
N SER A 150 10.79 14.53 -7.87
CA SER A 150 10.71 15.99 -7.85
C SER A 150 12.04 16.71 -8.12
N GLU A 151 13.16 15.99 -7.96
CA GLU A 151 14.52 16.50 -8.21
C GLU A 151 15.01 16.18 -9.63
N VAL A 152 14.63 15.01 -10.17
CA VAL A 152 15.15 14.57 -11.47
C VAL A 152 14.24 14.92 -12.65
N ILE A 153 12.95 15.19 -12.42
CA ILE A 153 12.04 15.65 -13.48
C ILE A 153 12.17 17.17 -13.65
N HIS A 154 12.56 17.58 -14.84
CA HIS A 154 12.74 18.99 -15.22
C HIS A 154 11.80 19.46 -16.33
N GLY A 155 11.07 18.51 -16.92
CA GLY A 155 10.09 18.75 -17.97
C GLY A 155 10.44 18.05 -19.28
N GLY A 156 9.51 17.24 -19.77
CA GLY A 156 9.64 16.56 -21.05
C GLY A 156 10.15 15.12 -21.01
N GLU A 157 10.48 14.59 -19.83
CA GLU A 157 10.98 13.23 -19.66
C GLU A 157 9.92 12.18 -19.98
N ARG A 158 10.41 11.02 -20.47
CA ARG A 158 9.65 9.77 -20.55
C ARG A 158 10.01 8.91 -19.35
N VAL A 159 9.02 8.55 -18.56
CA VAL A 159 9.19 7.80 -17.31
C VAL A 159 8.67 6.38 -17.47
N LEU A 160 9.41 5.40 -16.96
CA LEU A 160 8.96 4.02 -16.76
C LEU A 160 8.80 3.77 -15.25
N ASP A 161 7.63 3.31 -14.85
CA ASP A 161 7.29 2.96 -13.46
C ASP A 161 7.06 1.44 -13.40
N ALA A 162 8.06 0.70 -12.93
CA ALA A 162 8.00 -0.76 -12.86
C ALA A 162 7.47 -1.21 -11.49
N GLY A 163 6.32 -1.90 -11.51
CA GLY A 163 5.53 -2.19 -10.32
C GLY A 163 4.71 -0.95 -9.90
N CYS A 164 3.95 -0.40 -10.84
CA CYS A 164 3.31 0.90 -10.65
C CYS A 164 2.15 0.91 -9.64
N GLY A 165 1.52 -0.22 -9.37
CA GLY A 165 0.42 -0.36 -8.41
C GLY A 165 -0.67 0.69 -8.58
N SER A 166 -0.81 1.58 -7.61
CA SER A 166 -1.76 2.69 -7.63
C SER A 166 -1.45 3.78 -8.68
N GLY A 167 -0.30 3.71 -9.36
CA GLY A 167 0.20 4.71 -10.30
C GLY A 167 0.77 5.96 -9.66
N ILE A 168 0.98 5.98 -8.34
CA ILE A 168 1.36 7.19 -7.60
C ILE A 168 2.68 7.80 -8.10
N LEU A 169 3.69 6.99 -8.43
CA LEU A 169 4.97 7.49 -8.94
C LEU A 169 4.83 8.01 -10.37
N SER A 170 4.11 7.29 -11.23
CA SER A 170 3.77 7.72 -12.59
C SER A 170 3.04 9.07 -12.59
N ILE A 171 2.01 9.21 -11.75
CA ILE A 171 1.21 10.43 -11.61
C ILE A 171 2.08 11.56 -11.07
N GLY A 172 2.88 11.29 -10.02
CA GLY A 172 3.82 12.26 -9.45
C GLY A 172 4.80 12.81 -10.49
N ALA A 173 5.42 11.92 -11.28
CA ALA A 173 6.31 12.32 -12.37
C ALA A 173 5.62 13.22 -13.40
N LEU A 174 4.38 12.89 -13.79
CA LEU A 174 3.59 13.69 -14.73
C LEU A 174 3.20 15.06 -14.17
N LEU A 175 2.92 15.16 -12.87
CA LEU A 175 2.64 16.42 -12.18
C LEU A 175 3.89 17.29 -12.04
N PHE A 176 5.09 16.71 -11.93
CA PHE A 176 6.36 17.44 -11.97
C PHE A 176 6.78 17.89 -13.36
N GLY A 177 6.06 17.47 -14.41
CA GLY A 177 6.30 17.96 -15.77
C GLY A 177 6.84 16.93 -16.75
N ALA A 178 6.92 15.65 -16.38
CA ALA A 178 7.26 14.60 -17.33
C ALA A 178 6.28 14.61 -18.52
N LYS A 179 6.80 14.33 -19.70
CA LYS A 179 6.01 14.31 -20.95
C LYS A 179 5.01 13.17 -20.95
N SER A 180 5.48 11.98 -20.57
CA SER A 180 4.68 10.76 -20.53
C SER A 180 5.23 9.77 -19.51
N ALA A 181 4.35 8.93 -18.96
CA ALA A 181 4.70 7.82 -18.13
C ALA A 181 4.09 6.52 -18.65
N LEU A 182 4.86 5.43 -18.55
CA LEU A 182 4.40 4.07 -18.74
C LEU A 182 4.53 3.34 -17.40
N GLY A 183 3.40 2.90 -16.84
CA GLY A 183 3.38 2.01 -15.69
C GLY A 183 3.29 0.56 -16.14
N VAL A 184 3.97 -0.34 -15.43
CA VAL A 184 3.87 -1.79 -15.65
C VAL A 184 3.63 -2.46 -14.31
N ASP A 185 2.65 -3.37 -14.24
CA ASP A 185 2.40 -4.16 -13.04
C ASP A 185 1.96 -5.58 -13.42
N ILE A 186 2.31 -6.55 -12.57
CA ILE A 186 1.86 -7.94 -12.74
C ILE A 186 0.38 -8.12 -12.37
N ASP A 187 -0.14 -7.22 -11.54
CA ASP A 187 -1.55 -7.24 -11.13
C ASP A 187 -2.41 -6.49 -12.16
N ALA A 188 -3.32 -7.22 -12.81
CA ALA A 188 -4.26 -6.64 -13.76
C ALA A 188 -5.18 -5.56 -13.15
N ALA A 189 -5.38 -5.56 -11.83
CA ALA A 189 -6.15 -4.53 -11.14
C ALA A 189 -5.46 -3.16 -11.15
N ALA A 190 -4.12 -3.13 -11.30
CA ALA A 190 -3.32 -1.90 -11.29
C ALA A 190 -3.74 -0.93 -12.39
N GLU A 191 -4.05 -1.42 -13.60
CA GLU A 191 -4.48 -0.56 -14.71
C GLU A 191 -5.71 0.28 -14.32
N HIS A 192 -6.75 -0.39 -13.81
CA HIS A 192 -7.98 0.30 -13.42
C HIS A 192 -7.74 1.32 -12.29
N VAL A 193 -6.97 0.93 -11.28
CA VAL A 193 -6.69 1.77 -10.11
C VAL A 193 -5.83 2.98 -10.49
N ALA A 194 -4.74 2.76 -11.24
CA ALA A 194 -3.84 3.83 -11.66
C ALA A 194 -4.52 4.84 -12.58
N MET A 195 -5.32 4.37 -13.54
CA MET A 195 -6.07 5.26 -14.44
C MET A 195 -7.15 6.04 -13.71
N ARG A 196 -7.81 5.44 -12.71
CA ARG A 196 -8.75 6.17 -11.85
C ARG A 196 -8.04 7.26 -11.06
N ASN A 197 -6.89 6.96 -10.44
CA ASN A 197 -6.09 7.94 -9.73
C ASN A 197 -5.58 9.06 -10.67
N ALA A 198 -5.15 8.71 -11.88
CA ALA A 198 -4.75 9.68 -12.90
C ALA A 198 -5.89 10.67 -13.23
N SER A 199 -7.12 10.17 -13.33
CA SER A 199 -8.29 11.00 -13.60
C SER A 199 -8.55 12.07 -12.53
N PHE A 200 -8.29 11.78 -11.26
CA PHE A 200 -8.38 12.75 -10.17
C PHE A 200 -7.41 13.92 -10.33
N ASN A 201 -6.34 13.72 -11.09
CA ASN A 201 -5.27 14.68 -11.32
C ASN A 201 -5.35 15.32 -12.74
N GLY A 202 -6.43 15.06 -13.50
CA GLY A 202 -6.59 15.57 -14.84
C GLY A 202 -5.61 14.97 -15.86
N ILE A 203 -5.07 13.77 -15.58
CA ILE A 203 -4.14 13.06 -16.45
C ILE A 203 -4.93 12.01 -17.25
N GLY A 204 -4.83 12.10 -18.58
CA GLY A 204 -5.48 11.18 -19.51
C GLY A 204 -4.53 10.12 -20.08
N GLN A 205 -5.10 9.25 -20.91
CA GLN A 205 -4.37 8.15 -21.59
C GLN A 205 -3.35 8.66 -22.62
N ASP A 206 -3.42 9.91 -23.01
CA ASP A 206 -2.43 10.58 -23.87
C ASP A 206 -1.08 10.77 -23.17
N ARG A 207 -1.06 10.80 -21.84
CA ARG A 207 0.14 11.00 -21.04
C ARG A 207 0.51 9.80 -20.18
N LEU A 208 -0.45 8.99 -19.73
CA LEU A 208 -0.25 7.81 -18.92
C LEU A 208 -0.78 6.56 -19.62
N THR A 209 0.08 5.55 -19.74
CA THR A 209 -0.29 4.21 -20.19
C THR A 209 0.08 3.21 -19.09
N ILE A 210 -0.79 2.24 -18.84
CA ILE A 210 -0.52 1.15 -17.90
C ILE A 210 -0.57 -0.17 -18.68
N LEU A 211 0.43 -1.01 -18.47
CA LEU A 211 0.52 -2.36 -19.02
C LEU A 211 0.46 -3.39 -17.89
N THR A 212 -0.31 -4.44 -18.10
CA THR A 212 -0.27 -5.62 -17.22
C THR A 212 0.76 -6.61 -17.77
N GLY A 213 1.74 -6.99 -16.95
CA GLY A 213 2.73 -7.97 -17.33
C GLY A 213 4.01 -7.91 -16.49
N ASP A 214 4.91 -8.86 -16.75
CA ASP A 214 6.21 -8.97 -16.08
C ASP A 214 7.32 -8.42 -16.98
N VAL A 215 7.84 -7.25 -16.63
CA VAL A 215 8.93 -6.60 -17.39
C VAL A 215 10.27 -7.35 -17.27
N ILE A 216 10.41 -8.27 -16.31
CA ILE A 216 11.65 -9.01 -16.06
C ILE A 216 11.64 -10.33 -16.82
N GLU A 217 10.55 -11.11 -16.76
CA GLU A 217 10.52 -12.48 -17.26
C GLU A 217 9.72 -12.66 -18.56
N ASP A 218 8.77 -11.73 -18.87
CA ASP A 218 7.92 -11.87 -20.04
C ASP A 218 8.43 -11.06 -21.25
N GLU A 219 8.84 -11.75 -22.30
CA GLU A 219 9.35 -11.14 -23.53
C GLU A 219 8.30 -10.28 -24.27
N GLU A 220 7.02 -10.60 -24.16
CA GLU A 220 5.96 -9.81 -24.78
C GLU A 220 5.82 -8.47 -24.07
N THR A 221 5.78 -8.47 -22.74
CA THR A 221 5.81 -7.27 -21.92
C THR A 221 7.06 -6.44 -22.17
N GLN A 222 8.24 -7.08 -22.24
CA GLN A 222 9.50 -6.39 -22.53
C GLN A 222 9.49 -5.69 -23.89
N ARG A 223 8.90 -6.31 -24.90
CA ARG A 223 8.74 -5.69 -26.25
C ARG A 223 7.74 -4.55 -26.23
N ALA A 224 6.63 -4.70 -25.51
CA ALA A 224 5.61 -3.65 -25.38
C ALA A 224 6.13 -2.43 -24.63
N VAL A 225 6.89 -2.63 -23.55
CA VAL A 225 7.56 -1.56 -22.79
C VAL A 225 8.58 -0.83 -23.67
N GLY A 226 9.38 -1.54 -24.45
CA GLY A 226 10.41 -0.94 -25.30
C GLY A 226 11.59 -0.42 -24.50
N GLU A 227 12.17 0.72 -24.94
CA GLU A 227 13.41 1.29 -24.42
C GLU A 227 13.43 2.82 -24.51
N GLY A 228 14.50 3.43 -24.01
CA GLY A 228 14.77 4.85 -24.19
C GLY A 228 13.99 5.77 -23.25
N TYR A 229 13.77 5.34 -22.02
CA TYR A 229 13.23 6.18 -20.96
C TYR A 229 14.31 7.12 -20.40
N ASP A 230 13.88 8.27 -19.94
CA ASP A 230 14.76 9.22 -19.28
C ASP A 230 14.90 8.89 -17.79
N VAL A 231 13.84 8.32 -17.20
CA VAL A 231 13.79 7.91 -15.80
C VAL A 231 13.12 6.54 -15.69
N LEU A 232 13.72 5.65 -14.90
CA LEU A 232 13.13 4.41 -14.43
C LEU A 232 12.92 4.53 -12.92
N CYS A 233 11.69 4.40 -12.47
CA CYS A 233 11.36 4.31 -11.05
C CYS A 233 10.72 2.98 -10.72
N SER A 234 10.88 2.54 -9.47
CA SER A 234 10.32 1.30 -8.97
C SER A 234 10.28 1.32 -7.45
N ASN A 235 9.13 1.02 -6.87
CA ASN A 235 8.95 0.92 -5.42
C ASN A 235 8.32 -0.42 -5.08
N ILE A 236 9.12 -1.48 -5.16
CA ILE A 236 8.73 -2.88 -5.01
C ILE A 236 9.72 -3.60 -4.09
N ILE A 237 9.51 -4.89 -3.85
CA ILE A 237 10.39 -5.70 -2.99
C ILE A 237 11.83 -5.79 -3.54
N ALA A 238 12.81 -5.77 -2.65
CA ALA A 238 14.23 -5.65 -2.98
C ALA A 238 14.74 -6.68 -4.01
N ASN A 239 14.31 -7.95 -3.92
CA ASN A 239 14.75 -8.99 -4.86
C ASN A 239 14.32 -8.68 -6.30
N VAL A 240 13.15 -8.10 -6.50
CA VAL A 240 12.64 -7.72 -7.81
C VAL A 240 13.36 -6.47 -8.33
N VAL A 241 13.67 -5.50 -7.44
CA VAL A 241 14.51 -4.33 -7.79
C VAL A 241 15.89 -4.76 -8.28
N ILE A 242 16.53 -5.76 -7.63
CA ILE A 242 17.82 -6.30 -8.05
C ILE A 242 17.72 -6.93 -9.45
N ALA A 243 16.69 -7.73 -9.70
CA ALA A 243 16.46 -8.33 -11.02
C ALA A 243 16.18 -7.26 -12.09
N LEU A 244 15.37 -6.26 -11.79
CA LEU A 244 15.08 -5.12 -12.66
C LEU A 244 16.35 -4.33 -12.99
N GLY A 245 17.28 -4.20 -12.03
CA GLY A 245 18.57 -3.54 -12.23
C GLY A 245 19.39 -4.12 -13.39
N ALA A 246 19.28 -5.42 -13.64
CA ALA A 246 19.92 -6.07 -14.81
C ALA A 246 19.30 -5.62 -16.16
N GLN A 247 18.03 -5.19 -16.15
CA GLN A 247 17.32 -4.70 -17.34
C GLN A 247 17.49 -3.18 -17.53
N ALA A 248 17.83 -2.44 -16.47
CA ALA A 248 17.92 -0.98 -16.51
C ALA A 248 18.76 -0.42 -17.66
N PRO A 249 19.97 -0.98 -18.01
CA PRO A 249 20.78 -0.48 -19.13
C PRO A 249 20.09 -0.55 -20.49
N ARG A 250 19.10 -1.46 -20.66
CA ARG A 250 18.30 -1.56 -21.86
C ARG A 250 17.14 -0.57 -21.85
N LEU A 251 16.53 -0.37 -20.69
CA LEU A 251 15.30 0.41 -20.55
C LEU A 251 15.58 1.92 -20.59
N VAL A 252 16.66 2.37 -19.97
CA VAL A 252 16.98 3.81 -19.87
C VAL A 252 17.99 4.26 -20.91
N LYS A 253 17.95 5.53 -21.26
CA LYS A 253 18.95 6.17 -22.11
C LYS A 253 20.30 6.21 -21.38
N LYS A 254 21.38 6.30 -22.17
CA LYS A 254 22.72 6.51 -21.60
C LYS A 254 22.76 7.87 -20.89
N GLY A 255 22.95 7.85 -19.58
CA GLY A 255 22.96 9.05 -18.71
C GLY A 255 21.60 9.41 -18.11
N GLY A 256 20.62 8.52 -18.30
CA GLY A 256 19.30 8.60 -17.65
C GLY A 256 19.29 7.86 -16.32
#